data_1052d692d714a5bcc761d68a988c94fe
#
_entry.id   1052d692d714a5bcc761d68a988c94fe
#
_cell.length_a   1.000
_cell.length_b   1.000
_cell.length_c   1.000
_cell.angle_alpha   90.00
_cell.angle_beta   90.00
_cell.angle_gamma   90.00
#
_symmetry.space_group_name_H-M   'P 1'
#
loop_
_entity.id
_entity.type
_entity.pdbx_description
1 polymer ?
#
loop_
_entity_poly.entity_id
_entity_poly.type
_entity_poly.pdbx_seq_one_letter_code
_entity_poly.pdbx_strand_id
1 'polypeptide(L)'
;TKTRLNGEDEQAKLAAENVLCHVLLRILELLHPFMPFITEEIWQALPHEGRYLISAEWPEYQDALHFPEAEAAMEAVKDAISAIRARRAEMNVPPSRKAQVILVTAQPENYQLGAHFITRMAYASELTVLTAAPADLTGMVTVATHDATVYMPMAELVDIAKELERIAAERKKAEENLQRIEAKLANESFTSRAPENVVNAEREKAEKARALIAKLDDSAAAMKL
;
A
#
# COMPACT_ATOMS: atom_id res chain seq x y z
N THR A 1 -9.61 -10.27 10.05
CA THR A 1 -10.85 -10.47 10.82
C THR A 1 -12.09 -10.32 9.95
N LYS A 2 -12.34 -9.17 9.24
CA LYS A 2 -13.55 -8.93 8.42
C LYS A 2 -13.85 -10.04 7.40
N THR A 3 -12.85 -10.69 6.84
CA THR A 3 -13.04 -11.79 5.89
C THR A 3 -13.69 -13.01 6.53
N ARG A 4 -13.30 -13.33 7.77
CA ARG A 4 -13.88 -14.44 8.55
C ARG A 4 -15.27 -14.09 9.07
N LEU A 5 -15.46 -12.87 9.58
CA LEU A 5 -16.75 -12.40 10.09
C LEU A 5 -17.87 -12.36 9.02
N ASN A 6 -17.49 -12.05 7.77
CA ASN A 6 -18.42 -11.94 6.65
C ASN A 6 -18.37 -13.18 5.71
N GLY A 7 -17.67 -14.25 6.13
CA GLY A 7 -17.60 -15.51 5.39
C GLY A 7 -18.78 -16.42 5.70
N GLU A 8 -18.91 -17.48 4.93
CA GLU A 8 -19.97 -18.50 5.08
C GLU A 8 -19.57 -19.59 6.09
N ASP A 9 -18.31 -19.65 6.51
CA ASP A 9 -17.80 -20.61 7.49
C ASP A 9 -18.14 -20.14 8.92
N GLU A 10 -19.18 -20.69 9.50
CA GLU A 10 -19.66 -20.35 10.85
C GLU A 10 -18.63 -20.68 11.94
N GLN A 11 -17.79 -21.70 11.77
CA GLN A 11 -16.75 -22.02 12.75
C GLN A 11 -15.62 -20.99 12.72
N ALA A 12 -15.19 -20.58 11.52
CA ALA A 12 -14.18 -19.54 11.36
C ALA A 12 -14.70 -18.17 11.85
N LYS A 13 -15.99 -17.91 11.68
CA LYS A 13 -16.67 -16.71 12.18
C LYS A 13 -16.70 -16.70 13.71
N LEU A 14 -17.18 -17.77 14.33
CA LEU A 14 -17.24 -17.91 15.79
C LEU A 14 -15.85 -17.79 16.43
N ALA A 15 -14.84 -18.43 15.84
CA ALA A 15 -13.46 -18.30 16.30
C ALA A 15 -12.97 -16.84 16.23
N ALA A 16 -13.29 -16.12 15.15
CA ALA A 16 -12.93 -14.71 15.00
C ALA A 16 -13.66 -13.81 16.01
N GLU A 17 -14.94 -14.07 16.27
CA GLU A 17 -15.74 -13.34 17.26
C GLU A 17 -15.19 -13.56 18.69
N ASN A 18 -14.86 -14.81 19.05
CA ASN A 18 -14.27 -15.12 20.35
C ASN A 18 -12.91 -14.44 20.55
N VAL A 19 -12.02 -14.47 19.55
CA VAL A 19 -10.73 -13.78 19.61
C VAL A 19 -10.92 -12.26 19.76
N LEU A 20 -11.84 -11.67 18.99
CA LEU A 20 -12.12 -10.23 19.06
C LEU A 20 -12.68 -9.85 20.43
N CYS A 21 -13.62 -10.63 20.95
CA CYS A 21 -14.20 -10.41 22.27
C CYS A 21 -13.11 -10.50 23.36
N HIS A 22 -12.30 -11.56 23.35
CA HIS A 22 -11.20 -11.74 24.29
C HIS A 22 -10.23 -10.56 24.27
N VAL A 23 -9.76 -10.15 23.09
CA VAL A 23 -8.81 -9.03 22.95
C VAL A 23 -9.45 -7.72 23.42
N LEU A 24 -10.73 -7.47 23.07
CA LEU A 24 -11.43 -6.26 23.50
C LEU A 24 -11.61 -6.21 25.02
N LEU A 25 -11.97 -7.32 25.68
CA LEU A 25 -12.08 -7.39 27.14
C LEU A 25 -10.74 -7.05 27.81
N ARG A 26 -9.62 -7.63 27.32
CA ARG A 26 -8.27 -7.31 27.86
C ARG A 26 -7.90 -5.84 27.66
N ILE A 27 -8.27 -5.25 26.50
CA ILE A 27 -8.07 -3.81 26.25
C ILE A 27 -8.88 -2.96 27.23
N LEU A 28 -10.13 -3.30 27.48
CA LEU A 28 -10.99 -2.56 28.41
C LEU A 28 -10.46 -2.63 29.85
N GLU A 29 -9.98 -3.78 30.31
CA GLU A 29 -9.35 -3.96 31.59
C GLU A 29 -8.11 -3.06 31.76
N LEU A 30 -7.23 -3.02 30.75
CA LEU A 30 -6.02 -2.18 30.75
C LEU A 30 -6.33 -0.68 30.68
N LEU A 31 -7.40 -0.29 29.99
CA LEU A 31 -7.80 1.13 29.82
C LEU A 31 -8.65 1.64 30.99
N HIS A 32 -9.28 0.76 31.75
CA HIS A 32 -10.23 1.16 32.80
C HIS A 32 -9.70 2.18 33.82
N PRO A 33 -8.45 2.10 34.30
CA PRO A 33 -7.89 3.09 35.20
C PRO A 33 -7.82 4.52 34.64
N PHE A 34 -7.79 4.66 33.32
CA PHE A 34 -7.68 5.94 32.62
C PHE A 34 -9.03 6.48 32.13
N MET A 35 -9.94 5.58 31.76
CA MET A 35 -11.23 5.92 31.15
C MET A 35 -12.36 5.07 31.75
N PRO A 36 -12.66 5.19 33.05
CA PRO A 36 -13.54 4.24 33.77
C PRO A 36 -14.97 4.21 33.23
N PHE A 37 -15.53 5.34 32.82
CA PHE A 37 -16.94 5.41 32.42
C PHE A 37 -17.19 4.72 31.07
N ILE A 38 -16.40 5.04 30.06
CA ILE A 38 -16.61 4.49 28.71
C ILE A 38 -16.23 3.00 28.64
N THR A 39 -15.20 2.57 29.38
CA THR A 39 -14.81 1.16 29.41
C THR A 39 -15.83 0.31 30.12
N GLU A 40 -16.45 0.81 31.20
CA GLU A 40 -17.56 0.13 31.87
C GLU A 40 -18.77 -0.02 30.95
N GLU A 41 -19.16 1.05 30.26
CA GLU A 41 -20.30 1.05 29.33
C GLU A 41 -20.12 0.01 28.22
N ILE A 42 -18.90 -0.06 27.62
CA ILE A 42 -18.60 -1.05 26.59
C ILE A 42 -18.57 -2.46 27.18
N TRP A 43 -17.97 -2.64 28.36
CA TRP A 43 -17.89 -3.91 29.05
C TRP A 43 -19.26 -4.52 29.29
N GLN A 44 -20.24 -3.72 29.77
CA GLN A 44 -21.59 -4.18 30.03
C GLN A 44 -22.35 -4.63 28.78
N ALA A 45 -21.90 -4.23 27.59
CA ALA A 45 -22.48 -4.65 26.31
C ALA A 45 -21.85 -5.93 25.73
N LEU A 46 -20.78 -6.45 26.34
CA LEU A 46 -20.05 -7.62 25.88
C LEU A 46 -20.39 -8.86 26.76
N PRO A 47 -20.21 -10.08 26.26
CA PRO A 47 -20.22 -11.27 27.12
C PRO A 47 -18.99 -11.27 28.01
N HIS A 48 -19.18 -11.15 29.32
CA HIS A 48 -18.12 -11.10 30.33
C HIS A 48 -18.55 -11.83 31.62
N GLU A 49 -17.58 -12.11 32.48
CA GLU A 49 -17.79 -12.60 33.84
C GLU A 49 -17.69 -11.42 34.82
N GLY A 50 -18.40 -11.54 35.95
CA GLY A 50 -18.44 -10.49 36.98
C GLY A 50 -19.50 -9.43 36.70
N ARG A 51 -19.68 -8.51 37.69
CA ARG A 51 -20.72 -7.49 37.63
C ARG A 51 -20.24 -6.15 37.08
N TYR A 52 -19.02 -5.78 37.43
CA TYR A 52 -18.41 -4.50 37.08
C TYR A 52 -16.96 -4.68 36.69
N LEU A 53 -16.50 -3.92 35.69
CA LEU A 53 -15.12 -3.94 35.20
C LEU A 53 -14.12 -3.54 36.28
N ILE A 54 -14.48 -2.60 37.17
CA ILE A 54 -13.62 -2.18 38.28
C ILE A 54 -13.26 -3.33 39.25
N SER A 55 -14.05 -4.40 39.26
CA SER A 55 -13.79 -5.58 40.09
C SER A 55 -13.18 -6.74 39.31
N ALA A 56 -12.92 -6.58 38.03
CA ALA A 56 -12.26 -7.59 37.24
C ALA A 56 -10.79 -7.72 37.61
N GLU A 57 -10.25 -8.93 37.42
CA GLU A 57 -8.84 -9.18 37.63
C GLU A 57 -7.99 -8.46 36.58
N TRP A 58 -6.80 -7.99 37.00
CA TRP A 58 -5.85 -7.37 36.07
C TRP A 58 -5.31 -8.44 35.12
N PRO A 59 -5.26 -8.15 33.78
CA PRO A 59 -4.79 -9.11 32.81
C PRO A 59 -3.32 -9.44 33.01
N GLU A 60 -3.02 -10.72 33.11
CA GLU A 60 -1.68 -11.24 33.23
C GLU A 60 -1.20 -11.83 31.90
N TYR A 61 0.11 -11.80 31.68
CA TYR A 61 0.74 -12.43 30.54
C TYR A 61 0.59 -13.94 30.59
N GLN A 62 0.22 -14.53 29.45
CA GLN A 62 0.02 -15.97 29.30
C GLN A 62 0.89 -16.52 28.16
N ASP A 63 1.90 -17.34 28.47
CA ASP A 63 2.75 -17.98 27.47
C ASP A 63 1.97 -18.76 26.40
N ALA A 64 0.83 -19.37 26.80
CA ALA A 64 -0.04 -20.11 25.89
C ALA A 64 -0.66 -19.25 24.78
N LEU A 65 -0.67 -17.93 24.92
CA LEU A 65 -1.16 -16.97 23.92
C LEU A 65 -0.02 -16.28 23.14
N HIS A 66 1.20 -16.73 23.33
CA HIS A 66 2.36 -16.23 22.56
C HIS A 66 2.65 -17.13 21.36
N PHE A 67 2.52 -16.60 20.16
CA PHE A 67 2.63 -17.31 18.88
C PHE A 67 3.71 -16.68 17.99
N PRO A 68 5.00 -16.75 18.32
CA PRO A 68 6.06 -16.00 17.65
C PRO A 68 6.20 -16.37 16.17
N GLU A 69 6.00 -17.64 15.80
CA GLU A 69 6.06 -18.08 14.39
C GLU A 69 4.90 -17.51 13.58
N ALA A 70 3.68 -17.52 14.13
CA ALA A 70 2.52 -16.96 13.46
C ALA A 70 2.60 -15.43 13.37
N GLU A 71 3.19 -14.78 14.38
CA GLU A 71 3.46 -13.34 14.36
C GLU A 71 4.46 -12.98 13.25
N ALA A 72 5.59 -13.69 13.17
CA ALA A 72 6.59 -13.49 12.12
C ALA A 72 6.00 -13.72 10.72
N ALA A 73 5.22 -14.78 10.52
CA ALA A 73 4.53 -15.04 9.27
C ALA A 73 3.54 -13.92 8.90
N MET A 74 2.80 -13.39 9.87
CA MET A 74 1.86 -12.30 9.62
C MET A 74 2.58 -10.97 9.32
N GLU A 75 3.73 -10.68 9.94
CA GLU A 75 4.55 -9.52 9.61
C GLU A 75 5.07 -9.62 8.17
N ALA A 76 5.55 -10.78 7.71
CA ALA A 76 5.97 -11.00 6.34
C ALA A 76 4.81 -10.74 5.34
N VAL A 77 3.61 -11.24 5.65
CA VAL A 77 2.39 -10.98 4.86
C VAL A 77 2.05 -9.49 4.81
N LYS A 78 2.12 -8.78 5.93
CA LYS A 78 1.85 -7.34 6.01
C LYS A 78 2.87 -6.52 5.23
N ASP A 79 4.14 -6.89 5.30
CA ASP A 79 5.22 -6.25 4.53
C ASP A 79 4.97 -6.41 3.03
N ALA A 80 4.69 -7.62 2.55
CA ALA A 80 4.36 -7.89 1.16
C ALA A 80 3.15 -7.08 0.67
N ILE A 81 2.05 -7.05 1.43
CA ILE A 81 0.86 -6.26 1.09
C ILE A 81 1.20 -4.77 0.99
N SER A 82 1.98 -4.25 1.95
CA SER A 82 2.37 -2.85 2.00
C SER A 82 3.25 -2.46 0.82
N ALA A 83 4.25 -3.28 0.50
CA ALA A 83 5.16 -3.09 -0.61
C ALA A 83 4.43 -3.13 -1.98
N ILE A 84 3.55 -4.12 -2.19
CA ILE A 84 2.72 -4.20 -3.39
C ILE A 84 1.84 -2.96 -3.55
N ARG A 85 1.17 -2.54 -2.47
CA ARG A 85 0.29 -1.36 -2.50
C ARG A 85 1.05 -0.07 -2.74
N ALA A 86 2.23 0.10 -2.15
CA ALA A 86 3.12 1.24 -2.39
C ALA A 86 3.52 1.31 -3.87
N ARG A 87 3.96 0.19 -4.45
CA ARG A 87 4.34 0.12 -5.86
C ARG A 87 3.18 0.40 -6.80
N ARG A 88 2.01 -0.15 -6.51
CA ARG A 88 0.78 0.14 -7.28
C ARG A 88 0.39 1.62 -7.20
N ALA A 89 0.54 2.25 -6.05
CA ALA A 89 0.27 3.68 -5.87
C ALA A 89 1.25 4.56 -6.66
N GLU A 90 2.55 4.24 -6.64
CA GLU A 90 3.57 4.91 -7.46
C GLU A 90 3.26 4.85 -8.96
N MET A 91 2.67 3.74 -9.41
CA MET A 91 2.26 3.52 -10.80
C MET A 91 0.85 4.04 -11.09
N ASN A 92 0.17 4.67 -10.15
CA ASN A 92 -1.22 5.13 -10.25
C ASN A 92 -2.22 4.04 -10.65
N VAL A 93 -1.99 2.79 -10.22
CA VAL A 93 -2.87 1.65 -10.51
C VAL A 93 -4.11 1.69 -9.60
N PRO A 94 -5.33 1.79 -10.14
CA PRO A 94 -6.53 1.86 -9.32
C PRO A 94 -6.79 0.52 -8.59
N PRO A 95 -7.44 0.54 -7.40
CA PRO A 95 -7.79 -0.67 -6.66
C PRO A 95 -8.66 -1.66 -7.41
N SER A 96 -9.48 -1.18 -8.33
CA SER A 96 -10.35 -2.02 -9.16
C SER A 96 -9.61 -2.90 -10.17
N ARG A 97 -8.37 -2.52 -10.52
CA ARG A 97 -7.55 -3.27 -11.46
C ARG A 97 -6.77 -4.35 -10.71
N LYS A 98 -7.16 -5.59 -10.90
CA LYS A 98 -6.48 -6.75 -10.33
C LYS A 98 -5.37 -7.22 -11.25
N ALA A 99 -4.29 -7.75 -10.67
CA ALA A 99 -3.17 -8.35 -11.41
C ALA A 99 -2.71 -9.63 -10.72
N GLN A 100 -2.12 -10.52 -11.49
CA GLN A 100 -1.44 -11.70 -10.94
C GLN A 100 -0.26 -11.25 -10.07
N VAL A 101 -0.06 -11.94 -8.95
CA VAL A 101 1.05 -11.72 -8.03
C VAL A 101 1.84 -13.02 -7.91
N ILE A 102 3.11 -12.98 -8.27
CA ILE A 102 4.06 -14.07 -8.07
C ILE A 102 5.01 -13.64 -6.96
N LEU A 103 4.99 -14.37 -5.85
CA LEU A 103 5.82 -14.10 -4.69
C LEU A 103 6.89 -15.19 -4.58
N VAL A 104 8.16 -14.80 -4.57
CA VAL A 104 9.32 -15.70 -4.50
C VAL A 104 10.00 -15.51 -3.16
N THR A 105 10.10 -16.58 -2.38
CA THR A 105 10.67 -16.58 -1.03
C THR A 105 11.30 -17.93 -0.70
N ALA A 106 12.25 -17.93 0.25
CA ALA A 106 12.80 -19.14 0.82
C ALA A 106 11.86 -19.84 1.82
N GLN A 107 10.82 -19.13 2.31
CA GLN A 107 9.88 -19.60 3.35
C GLN A 107 8.43 -19.47 2.86
N PRO A 108 8.01 -20.31 1.89
CA PRO A 108 6.67 -20.20 1.27
C PRO A 108 5.52 -20.45 2.25
N GLU A 109 5.73 -21.22 3.31
CA GLU A 109 4.76 -21.53 4.36
C GLU A 109 4.23 -20.27 5.07
N ASN A 110 5.09 -19.28 5.32
CA ASN A 110 4.71 -18.01 5.94
C ASN A 110 3.66 -17.25 5.13
N TYR A 111 3.74 -17.34 3.81
CA TYR A 111 2.83 -16.64 2.90
C TYR A 111 1.58 -17.46 2.56
N GLN A 112 1.66 -18.79 2.59
CA GLN A 112 0.52 -19.67 2.33
C GLN A 112 -0.59 -19.47 3.36
N LEU A 113 -0.23 -19.35 4.64
CA LEU A 113 -1.19 -19.09 5.72
C LEU A 113 -1.94 -17.76 5.52
N GLY A 114 -1.27 -16.75 4.97
CA GLY A 114 -1.81 -15.42 4.72
C GLY A 114 -2.23 -15.15 3.27
N ALA A 115 -2.22 -16.15 2.39
CA ALA A 115 -2.46 -15.99 0.96
C ALA A 115 -3.76 -15.23 0.63
N HIS A 116 -4.84 -15.54 1.33
CA HIS A 116 -6.13 -14.87 1.15
C HIS A 116 -6.11 -13.38 1.54
N PHE A 117 -5.26 -12.99 2.51
CA PHE A 117 -5.07 -11.58 2.86
C PHE A 117 -4.32 -10.85 1.75
N ILE A 118 -3.24 -11.45 1.22
CA ILE A 118 -2.48 -10.87 0.11
C ILE A 118 -3.39 -10.70 -1.09
N THR A 119 -4.09 -11.75 -1.52
CA THR A 119 -5.00 -11.71 -2.66
C THR A 119 -6.02 -10.58 -2.53
N ARG A 120 -6.66 -10.47 -1.37
CA ARG A 120 -7.70 -9.46 -1.17
C ARG A 120 -7.16 -8.05 -0.98
N MET A 121 -6.11 -7.87 -0.17
CA MET A 121 -5.64 -6.56 0.26
C MET A 121 -4.61 -5.94 -0.69
N ALA A 122 -3.90 -6.76 -1.48
CA ALA A 122 -3.01 -6.30 -2.54
C ALA A 122 -3.70 -6.20 -3.90
N TYR A 123 -5.01 -6.49 -3.98
CA TYR A 123 -5.79 -6.49 -5.21
C TYR A 123 -5.25 -7.46 -6.26
N ALA A 124 -4.84 -8.65 -5.81
CA ALA A 124 -4.40 -9.70 -6.71
C ALA A 124 -5.60 -10.40 -7.38
N SER A 125 -5.46 -10.77 -8.65
CA SER A 125 -6.37 -11.71 -9.32
C SER A 125 -6.07 -13.14 -8.88
N GLU A 126 -4.79 -13.46 -8.75
CA GLU A 126 -4.24 -14.73 -8.32
C GLU A 126 -2.93 -14.51 -7.58
N LEU A 127 -2.61 -15.36 -6.61
CA LEU A 127 -1.33 -15.38 -5.90
C LEU A 127 -0.65 -16.74 -6.13
N THR A 128 0.57 -16.70 -6.65
CA THR A 128 1.44 -17.87 -6.77
C THR A 128 2.65 -17.66 -5.86
N VAL A 129 2.92 -18.59 -4.94
CA VAL A 129 4.10 -18.56 -4.07
C VAL A 129 5.11 -19.60 -4.53
N LEU A 130 6.33 -19.15 -4.82
CA LEU A 130 7.41 -19.96 -5.37
C LEU A 130 8.67 -19.85 -4.52
N THR A 131 9.56 -20.86 -4.65
CA THR A 131 10.89 -20.83 -4.02
C THR A 131 12.00 -20.34 -4.96
N ALA A 132 11.70 -20.25 -6.26
CA ALA A 132 12.63 -19.76 -7.28
C ALA A 132 11.91 -18.80 -8.23
N ALA A 133 12.63 -17.80 -8.73
CA ALA A 133 12.09 -16.85 -9.68
C ALA A 133 11.70 -17.54 -11.00
N PRO A 134 10.63 -17.09 -11.68
CA PRO A 134 10.31 -17.53 -13.03
C PRO A 134 11.47 -17.28 -13.99
N ALA A 135 11.59 -18.14 -15.01
CA ALA A 135 12.66 -18.05 -16.01
C ALA A 135 12.54 -16.78 -16.88
N ASP A 136 11.31 -16.34 -17.14
CA ASP A 136 11.03 -15.11 -17.88
C ASP A 136 10.39 -14.06 -16.96
N LEU A 137 11.07 -12.94 -16.83
CA LEU A 137 10.65 -11.77 -16.07
C LEU A 137 10.39 -10.56 -16.98
N THR A 138 10.33 -10.76 -18.30
CA THR A 138 10.08 -9.69 -19.27
C THR A 138 8.71 -9.07 -19.01
N GLY A 139 8.66 -7.74 -18.92
CA GLY A 139 7.42 -7.03 -18.65
C GLY A 139 6.84 -7.21 -17.25
N MET A 140 7.64 -7.71 -16.30
CA MET A 140 7.26 -7.83 -14.89
C MET A 140 7.70 -6.61 -14.08
N VAL A 141 6.80 -6.11 -13.25
CA VAL A 141 7.13 -5.13 -12.19
C VAL A 141 7.64 -5.90 -11.00
N THR A 142 8.85 -5.56 -10.55
CA THR A 142 9.48 -6.18 -9.39
C THR A 142 9.33 -5.31 -8.14
N VAL A 143 9.03 -5.95 -7.02
CA VAL A 143 8.96 -5.34 -5.69
C VAL A 143 9.75 -6.19 -4.72
N ALA A 144 10.76 -5.62 -4.08
CA ALA A 144 11.51 -6.29 -3.03
C ALA A 144 10.85 -6.04 -1.67
N THR A 145 10.78 -7.07 -0.84
CA THR A 145 10.39 -7.01 0.57
C THR A 145 11.55 -7.50 1.43
N HIS A 146 11.37 -7.61 2.74
CA HIS A 146 12.42 -8.05 3.65
C HIS A 146 12.92 -9.48 3.32
N ASP A 147 11.99 -10.41 3.01
CA ASP A 147 12.27 -11.84 2.86
C ASP A 147 11.69 -12.46 1.58
N ALA A 148 11.12 -11.63 0.70
CA ALA A 148 10.57 -12.07 -0.57
C ALA A 148 10.78 -11.07 -1.70
N THR A 149 10.64 -11.55 -2.92
CA THR A 149 10.55 -10.71 -4.13
C THR A 149 9.22 -10.97 -4.81
N VAL A 150 8.52 -9.92 -5.11
CA VAL A 150 7.19 -9.98 -5.76
C VAL A 150 7.30 -9.52 -7.20
N TYR A 151 6.66 -10.26 -8.10
CA TYR A 151 6.55 -9.96 -9.52
C TYR A 151 5.08 -9.80 -9.90
N MET A 152 4.79 -8.78 -10.69
CA MET A 152 3.44 -8.50 -11.22
C MET A 152 3.53 -8.14 -12.71
N PRO A 153 2.70 -8.73 -13.60
CA PRO A 153 2.69 -8.36 -15.01
C PRO A 153 2.30 -6.89 -15.21
N MET A 154 3.15 -6.11 -15.86
CA MET A 154 2.89 -4.68 -16.12
C MET A 154 1.64 -4.48 -16.98
N ALA A 155 1.41 -5.35 -17.95
CA ALA A 155 0.24 -5.30 -18.82
C ALA A 155 -1.10 -5.44 -18.08
N GLU A 156 -1.09 -6.14 -16.94
CA GLU A 156 -2.27 -6.27 -16.09
C GLU A 156 -2.45 -5.06 -15.16
N LEU A 157 -1.38 -4.40 -14.77
CA LEU A 157 -1.39 -3.25 -13.88
C LEU A 157 -1.82 -1.98 -14.61
N VAL A 158 -1.29 -1.75 -15.81
CA VAL A 158 -1.47 -0.51 -16.56
C VAL A 158 -2.01 -0.80 -17.96
N ASP A 159 -2.95 0.00 -18.43
CA ASP A 159 -3.32 0.04 -19.83
C ASP A 159 -2.24 0.86 -20.55
N ILE A 160 -1.24 0.17 -21.08
CA ILE A 160 -0.05 0.78 -21.67
C ILE A 160 -0.43 1.80 -22.75
N ALA A 161 -1.43 1.49 -23.56
CA ALA A 161 -1.86 2.39 -24.62
C ALA A 161 -2.44 3.70 -24.07
N LYS A 162 -3.38 3.62 -23.12
CA LYS A 162 -3.96 4.80 -22.45
C LYS A 162 -2.95 5.59 -21.66
N GLU A 163 -2.03 4.91 -21.00
CA GLU A 163 -1.01 5.59 -20.20
C GLU A 163 0.00 6.31 -21.09
N LEU A 164 0.40 5.73 -22.22
CA LEU A 164 1.22 6.41 -23.23
C LEU A 164 0.49 7.62 -23.83
N GLU A 165 -0.82 7.54 -24.10
CA GLU A 165 -1.61 8.69 -24.53
C GLU A 165 -1.65 9.80 -23.47
N ARG A 166 -1.82 9.44 -22.19
CA ARG A 166 -1.79 10.38 -21.07
C ARG A 166 -0.44 11.07 -20.96
N ILE A 167 0.65 10.31 -20.98
CA ILE A 167 2.02 10.84 -20.94
C ILE A 167 2.27 11.77 -22.11
N ALA A 168 1.87 11.40 -23.34
CA ALA A 168 2.01 12.23 -24.50
C ALA A 168 1.24 13.56 -24.39
N ALA A 169 0.03 13.53 -23.85
CA ALA A 169 -0.77 14.73 -23.61
C ALA A 169 -0.16 15.65 -22.53
N GLU A 170 0.37 15.08 -21.42
CA GLU A 170 1.07 15.86 -20.40
C GLU A 170 2.38 16.45 -20.91
N ARG A 171 3.15 15.68 -21.67
CA ARG A 171 4.37 16.12 -22.32
C ARG A 171 4.12 17.31 -23.24
N LYS A 172 3.09 17.22 -24.09
CA LYS A 172 2.70 18.33 -24.97
C LYS A 172 2.35 19.60 -24.19
N LYS A 173 1.60 19.49 -23.09
CA LYS A 173 1.29 20.63 -22.21
C LYS A 173 2.55 21.24 -21.58
N ALA A 174 3.48 20.39 -21.14
CA ALA A 174 4.74 20.84 -20.55
C ALA A 174 5.62 21.54 -21.59
N GLU A 175 5.67 21.07 -22.85
CA GLU A 175 6.37 21.70 -23.96
C GLU A 175 5.76 23.06 -24.31
N GLU A 176 4.44 23.14 -24.45
CA GLU A 176 3.74 24.40 -24.70
C GLU A 176 3.98 25.44 -23.60
N ASN A 177 4.06 24.98 -22.33
CA ASN A 177 4.38 25.84 -21.21
C ASN A 177 5.84 26.30 -21.26
N LEU A 178 6.77 25.40 -21.54
CA LEU A 178 8.21 25.71 -21.71
C LEU A 178 8.41 26.73 -22.82
N GLN A 179 7.81 26.52 -23.99
CA GLN A 179 7.88 27.47 -25.12
C GLN A 179 7.39 28.86 -24.71
N ARG A 180 6.30 28.95 -23.95
CA ARG A 180 5.76 30.23 -23.46
C ARG A 180 6.74 30.94 -22.54
N ILE A 181 7.37 30.18 -21.62
CA ILE A 181 8.36 30.72 -20.67
C ILE A 181 9.63 31.17 -21.44
N GLU A 182 10.13 30.37 -22.36
CA GLU A 182 11.30 30.68 -23.17
C GLU A 182 11.08 31.91 -24.09
N ALA A 183 9.91 32.00 -24.71
CA ALA A 183 9.54 33.20 -25.50
C ALA A 183 9.51 34.46 -24.60
N LYS A 184 9.05 34.33 -23.37
CA LYS A 184 9.04 35.44 -22.40
C LYS A 184 10.47 35.83 -21.97
N LEU A 185 11.33 34.84 -21.74
CA LEU A 185 12.74 35.06 -21.38
C LEU A 185 13.57 35.58 -22.58
N ALA A 186 13.21 35.26 -23.82
CA ALA A 186 13.83 35.79 -25.03
C ALA A 186 13.44 37.24 -25.36
N ASN A 187 12.39 37.76 -24.72
CA ASN A 187 11.96 39.12 -24.92
C ASN A 187 12.86 40.10 -24.15
N GLU A 188 13.73 40.81 -24.86
CA GLU A 188 14.65 41.81 -24.30
C GLU A 188 13.94 42.90 -23.49
N SER A 189 12.74 43.30 -23.92
CA SER A 189 11.95 44.32 -23.18
C SER A 189 11.44 43.81 -21.82
N PHE A 190 11.29 42.52 -21.66
CA PHE A 190 10.96 41.90 -20.40
C PHE A 190 12.21 41.73 -19.50
N THR A 191 13.27 41.15 -20.07
CA THR A 191 14.49 40.83 -19.29
C THR A 191 15.26 42.07 -18.84
N SER A 192 15.16 43.18 -19.57
CA SER A 192 15.80 44.46 -19.21
C SER A 192 15.01 45.32 -18.23
N ARG A 193 13.68 45.14 -18.14
CA ARG A 193 12.80 45.96 -17.28
C ARG A 193 12.26 45.26 -16.04
N ALA A 194 12.20 43.92 -16.06
CA ALA A 194 11.72 43.16 -14.96
C ALA A 194 12.78 43.07 -13.83
N PRO A 195 12.38 43.08 -12.55
CA PRO A 195 13.29 42.83 -11.43
C PRO A 195 13.98 41.46 -11.58
N GLU A 196 15.23 41.39 -11.16
CA GLU A 196 16.06 40.19 -11.31
C GLU A 196 15.43 38.94 -10.68
N ASN A 197 14.78 39.08 -9.53
CA ASN A 197 14.05 38.00 -8.87
C ASN A 197 12.91 37.42 -9.73
N VAL A 198 12.24 38.24 -10.54
CA VAL A 198 11.17 37.80 -11.46
C VAL A 198 11.74 37.05 -12.65
N VAL A 199 12.86 37.52 -13.20
CA VAL A 199 13.55 36.83 -14.31
C VAL A 199 14.10 35.48 -13.82
N ASN A 200 14.68 35.43 -12.64
CA ASN A 200 15.21 34.18 -12.06
C ASN A 200 14.07 33.20 -11.76
N ALA A 201 12.93 33.64 -11.25
CA ALA A 201 11.75 32.80 -11.06
C ALA A 201 11.22 32.18 -12.38
N GLU A 202 11.26 32.94 -13.48
CA GLU A 202 10.88 32.37 -14.80
C GLU A 202 11.93 31.36 -15.31
N ARG A 203 13.23 31.58 -15.05
CA ARG A 203 14.28 30.58 -15.36
C ARG A 203 14.08 29.29 -14.57
N GLU A 204 13.80 29.38 -13.28
CA GLU A 204 13.50 28.20 -12.46
C GLU A 204 12.27 27.42 -12.95
N LYS A 205 11.24 28.14 -13.44
CA LYS A 205 10.07 27.48 -14.05
C LYS A 205 10.44 26.75 -15.35
N ALA A 206 11.32 27.33 -16.17
CA ALA A 206 11.83 26.67 -17.37
C ALA A 206 12.59 25.38 -17.04
N GLU A 207 13.49 25.43 -16.05
CA GLU A 207 14.21 24.24 -15.59
C GLU A 207 13.27 23.15 -15.05
N LYS A 208 12.27 23.52 -14.25
CA LYS A 208 11.25 22.57 -13.77
C LYS A 208 10.45 21.95 -14.91
N ALA A 209 10.11 22.73 -15.94
CA ALA A 209 9.40 22.22 -17.11
C ALA A 209 10.26 21.24 -17.93
N ARG A 210 11.56 21.54 -18.11
CA ARG A 210 12.51 20.63 -18.78
C ARG A 210 12.71 19.33 -18.01
N ALA A 211 12.85 19.42 -16.69
CA ALA A 211 12.97 18.24 -15.82
C ALA A 211 11.69 17.36 -15.87
N LEU A 212 10.50 17.99 -15.94
CA LEU A 212 9.25 17.27 -16.09
C LEU A 212 9.17 16.54 -17.44
N ILE A 213 9.55 17.20 -18.53
CA ILE A 213 9.58 16.59 -19.87
C ILE A 213 10.51 15.38 -19.88
N ALA A 214 11.74 15.51 -19.37
CA ALA A 214 12.69 14.41 -19.27
C ALA A 214 12.12 13.22 -18.48
N LYS A 215 11.50 13.48 -17.33
CA LYS A 215 10.86 12.45 -16.52
C LYS A 215 9.71 11.73 -17.24
N LEU A 216 8.93 12.47 -18.04
CA LEU A 216 7.85 11.89 -18.84
C LEU A 216 8.39 11.03 -19.99
N ASP A 217 9.49 11.45 -20.62
CA ASP A 217 10.18 10.68 -21.67
C ASP A 217 10.75 9.37 -21.12
N ASP A 218 11.40 9.42 -19.95
CA ASP A 218 11.90 8.23 -19.26
C ASP A 218 10.77 7.26 -18.89
N SER A 219 9.64 7.80 -18.43
CA SER A 219 8.45 6.99 -18.09
C SER A 219 7.86 6.31 -19.33
N ALA A 220 7.80 7.03 -20.47
CA ALA A 220 7.31 6.46 -21.71
C ALA A 220 8.26 5.40 -22.30
N ALA A 221 9.57 5.57 -22.14
CA ALA A 221 10.57 4.59 -22.55
C ALA A 221 10.47 3.30 -21.73
N ALA A 222 10.30 3.40 -20.41
CA ALA A 222 10.16 2.25 -19.51
C ALA A 222 8.91 1.40 -19.79
N MET A 223 7.88 1.98 -20.44
CA MET A 223 6.65 1.24 -20.80
C MET A 223 6.71 0.55 -22.16
N LYS A 224 7.75 0.80 -22.95
CA LYS A 224 7.93 0.21 -24.28
C LYS A 224 8.88 -0.98 -24.29
N LEU A 225 9.50 -1.30 -23.14
CA LEU A 225 10.35 -2.46 -22.90
C LEU A 225 9.51 -3.63 -22.42
#